data_84697750f4b23d2d5b64eab0c3205f2d
#
_entry.id   84697750f4b23d2d5b64eab0c3205f2d
#
_cell.length_a   1.000
_cell.length_b   1.000
_cell.length_c   1.000
_cell.angle_alpha   90.00
_cell.angle_beta   90.00
_cell.angle_gamma   90.00
#
_symmetry.space_group_name_H-M   'P 1'
#
loop_
_entity.id
_entity.type
_entity.pdbx_description
1 polymer ?
#
loop_
_entity_poly.entity_id
_entity_poly.type
_entity_poly.pdbx_seq_one_letter_code
_entity_poly.pdbx_strand_id
1 'polypeptide(L)'
;MAGLPKRKQTAAWLAAGILTVNAPQYARNIGLTGSPLGYDSAQGNGVFRWRNETFGWKQTLSNALRHTSEQLGARSPQWNQSVYRAAIAMHRALQMDAQDPATTWPGARFDAPINANHEANANNRWHLLLIVAAAIFAVASRSRTWTIYAGGLALAFLLFCGYLKWQPFLARLELPLFVLAAPLVAYLLQSLRLAVLQLAVCLLLFSAARPALVENWTRPLHGPHSLFSTARNGNYFADMSQWNNRASYLESVARTAASGCGTVGIDISENQLEYPFQALLRERNPSVCFLHTGVQNASSRYAPPHPPQPCAVFCPDCIGNQEKIAMYRGVGPPIEIGRFLLFLIPGDSRS
;
A
#
# COMPACT_ATOMS: atom_id res chain seq x y z
N MET A 1 -39.93 12.26 11.97
CA MET A 1 -38.94 11.78 12.97
C MET A 1 -38.94 10.27 12.97
N ALA A 2 -38.12 9.62 12.17
CA ALA A 2 -37.95 8.16 12.18
C ALA A 2 -37.13 7.78 13.42
N GLY A 3 -37.76 6.97 14.29
CA GLY A 3 -37.37 6.79 15.65
C GLY A 3 -35.97 6.23 15.92
N LEU A 4 -35.41 6.63 17.04
CA LEU A 4 -34.22 6.10 17.68
C LEU A 4 -34.03 4.54 17.58
N PRO A 5 -35.09 3.70 17.63
CA PRO A 5 -34.93 2.26 17.54
C PRO A 5 -34.35 1.80 16.18
N LYS A 6 -34.73 2.41 15.05
CA LYS A 6 -34.21 2.03 13.72
C LYS A 6 -32.74 2.37 13.56
N ARG A 7 -32.27 3.49 14.09
CA ARG A 7 -30.83 3.86 14.05
C ARG A 7 -29.96 2.91 14.88
N LYS A 8 -30.42 2.53 16.07
CA LYS A 8 -29.73 1.55 16.93
C LYS A 8 -29.67 0.17 16.25
N GLN A 9 -30.78 -0.26 15.63
CA GLN A 9 -30.82 -1.49 14.86
C GLN A 9 -29.85 -1.45 13.66
N THR A 10 -29.83 -0.37 12.87
CA THR A 10 -28.89 -0.23 11.75
C THR A 10 -27.44 -0.26 12.24
N ALA A 11 -27.12 0.45 13.31
CA ALA A 11 -25.78 0.43 13.91
C ALA A 11 -25.40 -0.98 14.39
N ALA A 12 -26.33 -1.70 15.03
CA ALA A 12 -26.11 -3.08 15.48
C ALA A 12 -25.86 -4.04 14.31
N TRP A 13 -26.64 -3.93 13.23
CA TRP A 13 -26.44 -4.75 12.02
C TRP A 13 -25.11 -4.43 11.33
N LEU A 14 -24.71 -3.16 11.25
CA LEU A 14 -23.42 -2.77 10.71
C LEU A 14 -22.27 -3.34 11.56
N ALA A 15 -22.36 -3.18 12.88
CA ALA A 15 -21.36 -3.72 13.80
C ALA A 15 -21.27 -5.26 13.71
N ALA A 16 -22.42 -5.93 13.69
CA ALA A 16 -22.46 -7.38 13.50
C ALA A 16 -21.87 -7.81 12.16
N GLY A 17 -22.19 -7.12 11.08
CA GLY A 17 -21.62 -7.40 9.76
C GLY A 17 -20.10 -7.22 9.72
N ILE A 18 -19.59 -6.10 10.25
CA ILE A 18 -18.15 -5.83 10.35
C ILE A 18 -17.46 -6.92 11.19
N LEU A 19 -17.99 -7.25 12.35
CA LEU A 19 -17.42 -8.29 13.21
C LEU A 19 -17.44 -9.66 12.53
N THR A 20 -18.55 -10.04 11.91
CA THR A 20 -18.67 -11.34 11.25
C THR A 20 -17.69 -11.50 10.09
N VAL A 21 -17.55 -10.46 9.24
CA VAL A 21 -16.62 -10.49 8.09
C VAL A 21 -15.16 -10.54 8.57
N ASN A 22 -14.82 -9.86 9.66
CA ASN A 22 -13.45 -9.78 10.15
C ASN A 22 -13.12 -10.85 11.21
N ALA A 23 -14.10 -11.55 11.78
CA ALA A 23 -13.89 -12.52 12.86
C ALA A 23 -12.86 -13.61 12.52
N PRO A 24 -12.84 -14.21 11.31
CA PRO A 24 -11.84 -15.21 10.95
C PRO A 24 -10.42 -14.61 10.96
N GLN A 25 -10.26 -13.39 10.48
CA GLN A 25 -8.97 -12.70 10.48
C GLN A 25 -8.53 -12.34 11.90
N TYR A 26 -9.44 -11.84 12.73
CA TYR A 26 -9.14 -11.54 14.14
C TYR A 26 -8.77 -12.79 14.93
N ALA A 27 -9.50 -13.89 14.74
CA ALA A 27 -9.18 -15.17 15.37
C ALA A 27 -7.80 -15.69 14.96
N ARG A 28 -7.48 -15.61 13.66
CA ARG A 28 -6.17 -15.94 13.13
C ARG A 28 -5.06 -15.08 13.73
N ASN A 29 -5.27 -13.78 13.78
CA ASN A 29 -4.30 -12.84 14.34
C ASN A 29 -4.06 -13.10 15.84
N ILE A 30 -5.14 -13.28 16.63
CA ILE A 30 -5.03 -13.66 18.06
C ILE A 30 -4.25 -14.97 18.18
N GLY A 31 -4.61 -15.95 17.38
CA GLY A 31 -3.91 -17.22 17.34
C GLY A 31 -2.41 -17.09 17.03
N LEU A 32 -1.99 -16.19 16.14
CA LEU A 32 -0.59 -15.99 15.74
C LEU A 32 0.20 -15.09 16.68
N THR A 33 -0.39 -14.00 17.15
CA THR A 33 0.32 -12.88 17.77
C THR A 33 -0.20 -12.49 19.15
N GLY A 34 -1.32 -13.09 19.60
CA GLY A 34 -1.99 -12.71 20.83
C GLY A 34 -2.83 -11.43 20.70
N SER A 35 -2.91 -10.80 19.52
CA SER A 35 -3.62 -9.56 19.26
C SER A 35 -4.61 -9.70 18.10
N PRO A 36 -5.85 -9.18 18.20
CA PRO A 36 -6.80 -9.21 17.08
C PRO A 36 -6.32 -8.38 15.87
N LEU A 37 -5.51 -7.36 16.11
CA LEU A 37 -4.95 -6.51 15.04
C LEU A 37 -3.70 -7.11 14.36
N GLY A 38 -3.21 -8.25 14.86
CA GLY A 38 -2.04 -8.92 14.34
C GLY A 38 -0.75 -8.47 15.02
N TYR A 39 0.36 -8.68 14.32
CA TYR A 39 1.69 -8.34 14.80
C TYR A 39 1.85 -6.83 15.01
N ASP A 40 2.38 -6.44 16.18
CA ASP A 40 2.72 -5.06 16.46
C ASP A 40 4.04 -4.68 15.77
N SER A 41 3.93 -4.06 14.62
CA SER A 41 5.10 -3.69 13.81
C SER A 41 6.05 -2.71 14.52
N ALA A 42 5.58 -1.96 15.52
CA ALA A 42 6.45 -1.07 16.28
C ALA A 42 7.48 -1.82 17.15
N GLN A 43 7.19 -3.07 17.47
CA GLN A 43 8.11 -3.95 18.23
C GLN A 43 9.03 -4.78 17.32
N GLY A 44 8.87 -4.66 15.99
CA GLY A 44 9.68 -5.40 15.03
C GLY A 44 11.08 -4.83 14.85
N ASN A 45 12.02 -5.68 14.47
CA ASN A 45 13.42 -5.30 14.21
C ASN A 45 13.70 -4.97 12.74
N GLY A 46 12.69 -5.05 11.87
CA GLY A 46 12.84 -4.87 10.42
C GLY A 46 12.49 -3.47 9.92
N VAL A 47 12.63 -3.28 8.61
CA VAL A 47 12.22 -2.05 7.91
C VAL A 47 10.70 -1.86 7.87
N PHE A 48 9.92 -2.92 8.06
CA PHE A 48 8.46 -2.89 8.00
C PHE A 48 7.80 -2.46 9.32
N ARG A 49 8.29 -1.36 9.88
CA ARG A 49 7.77 -0.74 11.11
C ARG A 49 6.75 0.33 10.75
N TRP A 50 5.58 -0.09 10.24
CA TRP A 50 4.55 0.80 9.70
C TRP A 50 3.70 1.51 10.76
N ARG A 51 3.67 1.04 12.01
CA ARG A 51 2.95 1.68 13.12
C ARG A 51 3.85 2.69 13.84
N ASN A 52 3.28 3.83 14.27
CA ASN A 52 3.99 4.77 15.15
C ASN A 52 4.47 4.07 16.42
N GLU A 53 5.71 4.34 16.83
CA GLU A 53 6.30 3.78 18.05
C GLU A 53 5.80 4.50 19.29
N THR A 54 5.47 5.78 19.15
CA THR A 54 4.96 6.63 20.22
C THR A 54 3.63 7.23 19.82
N PHE A 55 2.70 7.30 20.78
CA PHE A 55 1.40 7.93 20.62
C PHE A 55 1.36 9.23 21.42
N GLY A 56 0.84 10.28 20.80
CA GLY A 56 0.65 11.56 21.43
C GLY A 56 0.05 12.57 20.45
N TRP A 57 -0.45 13.68 20.98
CA TRP A 57 -1.06 14.70 20.15
C TRP A 57 -0.04 15.37 19.21
N LYS A 58 1.23 15.53 19.65
CA LYS A 58 2.32 16.11 18.83
C LYS A 58 2.65 15.20 17.66
N GLN A 59 2.77 13.89 17.88
CA GLN A 59 3.04 12.88 16.86
C GLN A 59 1.91 12.83 15.84
N THR A 60 0.67 12.79 16.32
CA THR A 60 -0.53 12.80 15.46
C THR A 60 -0.59 14.06 14.61
N LEU A 61 -0.37 15.22 15.22
CA LEU A 61 -0.39 16.50 14.50
C LEU A 61 0.77 16.63 13.50
N SER A 62 1.97 16.17 13.87
CA SER A 62 3.11 16.12 12.96
C SER A 62 2.79 15.30 11.72
N ASN A 63 2.23 14.09 11.89
CA ASN A 63 1.80 13.26 10.77
C ASN A 63 0.69 13.94 9.94
N ALA A 64 -0.31 14.54 10.60
CA ALA A 64 -1.38 15.24 9.90
C ALA A 64 -0.86 16.40 9.02
N LEU A 65 0.11 17.17 9.51
CA LEU A 65 0.75 18.24 8.75
C LEU A 65 1.53 17.68 7.54
N ARG A 66 2.27 16.58 7.72
CA ARG A 66 3.04 15.94 6.66
C ARG A 66 2.12 15.35 5.58
N HIS A 67 1.07 14.60 5.96
CA HIS A 67 0.08 14.07 5.03
C HIS A 67 -0.66 15.18 4.27
N THR A 68 -1.10 16.23 4.98
CA THR A 68 -1.71 17.39 4.34
C THR A 68 -0.76 18.06 3.34
N SER A 69 0.52 18.17 3.69
CA SER A 69 1.55 18.70 2.80
C SER A 69 1.67 17.88 1.51
N GLU A 70 1.72 16.53 1.60
CA GLU A 70 1.76 15.64 0.44
C GLU A 70 0.55 15.84 -0.48
N GLN A 71 -0.65 15.91 0.09
CA GLN A 71 -1.87 16.10 -0.69
C GLN A 71 -1.93 17.49 -1.39
N LEU A 72 -1.24 18.51 -0.86
CA LEU A 72 -1.16 19.85 -1.47
C LEU A 72 -0.14 19.95 -2.61
N GLY A 73 0.59 18.90 -2.91
CA GLY A 73 1.57 18.87 -4.00
C GLY A 73 1.00 19.32 -5.34
N ALA A 74 1.83 19.97 -6.15
CA ALA A 74 1.47 20.59 -7.43
C ALA A 74 2.61 20.46 -8.45
N ARG A 75 2.32 20.83 -9.72
CA ARG A 75 3.34 20.87 -10.77
C ARG A 75 4.41 21.98 -10.56
N SER A 76 4.10 22.99 -9.75
CA SER A 76 5.03 24.10 -9.46
C SER A 76 6.01 23.74 -8.35
N PRO A 77 7.32 23.66 -8.61
CA PRO A 77 8.33 23.42 -7.57
C PRO A 77 8.33 24.52 -6.50
N GLN A 78 8.07 25.79 -6.90
CA GLN A 78 8.02 26.92 -5.97
C GLN A 78 6.85 26.80 -5.00
N TRP A 79 5.69 26.35 -5.49
CA TRP A 79 4.54 26.03 -4.65
C TRP A 79 4.89 24.90 -3.65
N ASN A 80 5.42 23.80 -4.14
CA ASN A 80 5.78 22.64 -3.32
C ASN A 80 6.77 23.02 -2.22
N GLN A 81 7.76 23.85 -2.56
CA GLN A 81 8.72 24.38 -1.60
C GLN A 81 8.07 25.34 -0.58
N SER A 82 7.03 26.08 -0.98
CA SER A 82 6.30 26.95 -0.06
C SER A 82 5.43 26.14 0.91
N VAL A 83 4.78 25.08 0.43
CA VAL A 83 4.02 24.12 1.26
C VAL A 83 4.97 23.47 2.29
N TYR A 84 6.12 23.00 1.87
CA TYR A 84 7.13 22.40 2.74
C TYR A 84 7.60 23.40 3.82
N ARG A 85 7.98 24.63 3.41
CA ARG A 85 8.40 25.66 4.36
C ARG A 85 7.32 25.99 5.39
N ALA A 86 6.05 26.06 4.97
CA ALA A 86 4.92 26.27 5.87
C ALA A 86 4.78 25.12 6.87
N ALA A 87 4.85 23.87 6.40
CA ALA A 87 4.80 22.70 7.27
C ALA A 87 5.95 22.70 8.29
N ILE A 88 7.18 22.98 7.86
CA ILE A 88 8.35 23.07 8.76
C ILE A 88 8.21 24.23 9.76
N ALA A 89 7.67 25.38 9.33
CA ALA A 89 7.42 26.50 10.23
C ALA A 89 6.42 26.13 11.34
N MET A 90 5.36 25.39 10.99
CA MET A 90 4.39 24.88 11.97
C MET A 90 5.02 23.87 12.94
N HIS A 91 5.86 22.95 12.43
CA HIS A 91 6.60 22.00 13.28
C HIS A 91 7.48 22.75 14.28
N ARG A 92 8.23 23.75 13.83
CA ARG A 92 9.06 24.58 14.70
C ARG A 92 8.25 25.34 15.76
N ALA A 93 7.15 25.97 15.35
CA ALA A 93 6.28 26.75 16.26
C ALA A 93 5.67 25.87 17.37
N LEU A 94 5.40 24.60 17.06
CA LEU A 94 4.81 23.61 17.98
C LEU A 94 5.88 22.74 18.68
N GLN A 95 7.15 23.03 18.47
CA GLN A 95 8.27 22.24 19.01
C GLN A 95 8.14 20.75 18.70
N MET A 96 7.90 20.43 17.42
CA MET A 96 7.80 19.07 16.90
C MET A 96 8.95 18.83 15.90
N ASP A 97 9.44 17.59 15.83
CA ASP A 97 10.38 17.16 14.80
C ASP A 97 9.62 16.58 13.60
N ALA A 98 9.82 17.18 12.42
CA ALA A 98 9.25 16.69 11.17
C ALA A 98 9.95 15.43 10.64
N GLN A 99 11.09 15.05 11.21
CA GLN A 99 11.87 13.86 10.84
C GLN A 99 11.92 12.80 11.95
N ASP A 100 11.07 12.91 12.98
CA ASP A 100 11.02 12.00 14.11
C ASP A 100 10.96 10.53 13.62
N PRO A 101 11.99 9.70 13.87
CA PRO A 101 12.04 8.32 13.42
C PRO A 101 10.95 7.44 14.04
N ALA A 102 10.45 7.81 15.23
CA ALA A 102 9.35 7.10 15.88
C ALA A 102 8.02 7.20 15.11
N THR A 103 7.89 8.21 14.25
CA THR A 103 6.69 8.48 13.44
C THR A 103 6.96 8.57 11.94
N THR A 104 8.19 8.29 11.52
CA THR A 104 8.60 8.28 10.11
C THR A 104 9.00 6.87 9.70
N TRP A 105 8.61 6.45 8.51
CA TRP A 105 9.00 5.15 7.94
C TRP A 105 10.54 5.06 7.84
N PRO A 106 11.15 3.93 8.22
CA PRO A 106 12.60 3.75 8.10
C PRO A 106 13.09 3.99 6.66
N GLY A 107 14.07 4.89 6.51
CA GLY A 107 14.61 5.27 5.20
C GLY A 107 13.81 6.35 4.45
N ALA A 108 12.62 6.75 4.93
CA ALA A 108 11.90 7.90 4.39
C ALA A 108 12.37 9.21 5.05
N ARG A 109 12.25 10.30 4.28
CA ARG A 109 12.52 11.66 4.76
C ARG A 109 11.39 12.57 4.31
N PHE A 110 10.86 13.38 5.24
CA PHE A 110 9.89 14.41 4.89
C PHE A 110 10.59 15.55 4.16
N ASP A 111 10.13 15.84 2.96
CA ASP A 111 10.64 16.88 2.08
C ASP A 111 9.49 17.58 1.36
N ALA A 112 9.81 18.49 0.42
CA ALA A 112 8.81 19.14 -0.40
C ALA A 112 8.00 18.09 -1.20
N PRO A 113 6.66 18.20 -1.22
CA PRO A 113 5.85 17.27 -2.00
C PRO A 113 6.23 17.28 -3.48
N ILE A 114 6.14 16.15 -4.12
CA ILE A 114 6.36 16.02 -5.56
C ILE A 114 5.04 15.95 -6.32
N ASN A 115 5.02 16.37 -7.57
CA ASN A 115 3.86 16.10 -8.44
C ASN A 115 3.96 14.67 -8.97
N ALA A 116 3.16 13.78 -8.43
CA ALA A 116 3.20 12.37 -8.75
C ALA A 116 1.95 11.89 -9.50
N ASN A 117 2.17 11.01 -10.48
CA ASN A 117 1.11 10.29 -11.20
C ASN A 117 1.06 8.81 -10.80
N HIS A 118 1.60 8.47 -9.65
CA HIS A 118 1.62 7.11 -9.13
C HIS A 118 0.53 6.95 -8.09
N GLU A 119 -0.17 5.82 -8.08
CA GLU A 119 -1.28 5.53 -7.16
C GLU A 119 -0.90 5.63 -5.68
N ALA A 120 0.36 5.36 -5.36
CA ALA A 120 0.83 5.37 -3.98
C ALA A 120 1.06 6.78 -3.42
N ASN A 121 1.34 7.78 -4.27
CA ASN A 121 1.72 9.13 -3.85
C ASN A 121 1.11 10.25 -4.70
N ALA A 122 -0.02 9.99 -5.36
CA ALA A 122 -0.75 11.00 -6.12
C ALA A 122 -1.32 12.11 -5.20
N ASN A 123 -1.12 13.36 -5.60
CA ASN A 123 -1.60 14.51 -4.86
C ASN A 123 -3.09 14.78 -5.15
N ASN A 124 -3.86 15.13 -4.12
CA ASN A 124 -5.31 15.35 -4.22
C ASN A 124 -5.73 16.74 -3.73
N ARG A 125 -4.93 17.78 -4.04
CA ARG A 125 -5.12 19.14 -3.51
C ARG A 125 -6.53 19.72 -3.69
N TRP A 126 -7.14 19.52 -4.87
CA TRP A 126 -8.46 20.06 -5.14
C TRP A 126 -9.55 19.36 -4.33
N HIS A 127 -9.46 18.04 -4.18
CA HIS A 127 -10.35 17.30 -3.31
C HIS A 127 -10.19 17.74 -1.85
N LEU A 128 -8.95 17.86 -1.37
CA LEU A 128 -8.66 18.32 -0.01
C LEU A 128 -9.24 19.72 0.25
N LEU A 129 -9.01 20.68 -0.66
CA LEU A 129 -9.53 22.03 -0.53
C LEU A 129 -11.06 22.06 -0.51
N LEU A 130 -11.72 21.26 -1.34
CA LEU A 130 -13.17 21.12 -1.35
C LEU A 130 -13.70 20.49 -0.06
N ILE A 131 -13.02 19.48 0.49
CA ILE A 131 -13.38 18.86 1.76
C ILE A 131 -13.30 19.87 2.90
N VAL A 132 -12.20 20.63 2.97
CA VAL A 132 -12.03 21.69 3.97
C VAL A 132 -13.10 22.77 3.83
N ALA A 133 -13.36 23.24 2.60
CA ALA A 133 -14.42 24.22 2.33
C ALA A 133 -15.81 23.69 2.74
N ALA A 134 -16.09 22.42 2.44
CA ALA A 134 -17.35 21.77 2.80
C ALA A 134 -17.51 21.60 4.33
N ALA A 135 -16.42 21.27 5.04
CA ALA A 135 -16.42 21.19 6.49
C ALA A 135 -16.67 22.56 7.14
N ILE A 136 -16.00 23.60 6.65
CA ILE A 136 -16.23 24.98 7.11
C ILE A 136 -17.69 25.39 6.84
N PHE A 137 -18.21 25.10 5.65
CA PHE A 137 -19.60 25.39 5.30
C PHE A 137 -20.61 24.66 6.19
N ALA A 138 -20.35 23.38 6.51
CA ALA A 138 -21.21 22.60 7.42
C ALA A 138 -21.31 23.24 8.82
N VAL A 139 -20.20 23.75 9.34
CA VAL A 139 -20.16 24.50 10.61
C VAL A 139 -20.87 25.85 10.46
N ALA A 140 -20.55 26.62 9.42
CA ALA A 140 -21.12 27.96 9.20
C ALA A 140 -22.64 27.91 8.96
N SER A 141 -23.14 26.90 8.27
CA SER A 141 -24.57 26.66 8.04
C SER A 141 -25.30 26.10 9.27
N ARG A 142 -24.58 25.88 10.39
CA ARG A 142 -25.11 25.30 11.64
C ARG A 142 -25.83 23.96 11.44
N SER A 143 -25.48 23.21 10.42
CA SER A 143 -26.06 21.90 10.15
C SER A 143 -25.45 20.85 11.07
N ARG A 144 -26.15 20.49 12.15
CA ARG A 144 -25.69 19.52 13.14
C ARG A 144 -25.26 18.19 12.49
N THR A 145 -26.02 17.70 11.53
CA THR A 145 -25.73 16.42 10.85
C THR A 145 -24.40 16.48 10.11
N TRP A 146 -24.21 17.51 9.28
CA TRP A 146 -23.00 17.64 8.47
C TRP A 146 -21.77 18.05 9.28
N THR A 147 -21.95 18.83 10.36
CA THR A 147 -20.87 19.13 11.32
C THR A 147 -20.40 17.86 12.04
N ILE A 148 -21.32 17.00 12.50
CA ILE A 148 -20.95 15.72 13.13
C ILE A 148 -20.26 14.81 12.09
N TYR A 149 -20.76 14.79 10.86
CA TYR A 149 -20.15 14.00 9.79
C TYR A 149 -18.71 14.47 9.47
N ALA A 150 -18.51 15.76 9.31
CA ALA A 150 -17.19 16.36 9.11
C ALA A 150 -16.25 16.09 10.29
N GLY A 151 -16.76 16.18 11.52
CA GLY A 151 -16.01 15.82 12.73
C GLY A 151 -15.60 14.35 12.76
N GLY A 152 -16.49 13.45 12.30
CA GLY A 152 -16.16 12.01 12.16
C GLY A 152 -15.05 11.75 11.15
N LEU A 153 -15.07 12.44 10.00
CA LEU A 153 -14.01 12.37 8.99
C LEU A 153 -12.68 12.91 9.53
N ALA A 154 -12.71 14.05 10.22
CA ALA A 154 -11.52 14.63 10.83
C ALA A 154 -10.93 13.69 11.90
N LEU A 155 -11.78 13.09 12.74
CA LEU A 155 -11.36 12.10 13.72
C LEU A 155 -10.73 10.86 13.05
N ALA A 156 -11.34 10.34 11.98
CA ALA A 156 -10.80 9.20 11.24
C ALA A 156 -9.42 9.52 10.65
N PHE A 157 -9.22 10.72 10.09
CA PHE A 157 -7.93 11.18 9.60
C PHE A 157 -6.90 11.32 10.75
N LEU A 158 -7.28 11.87 11.90
CA LEU A 158 -6.39 11.98 13.04
C LEU A 158 -6.02 10.60 13.62
N LEU A 159 -6.95 9.65 13.66
CA LEU A 159 -6.66 8.27 14.07
C LEU A 159 -5.69 7.60 13.11
N PHE A 160 -5.86 7.79 11.79
CA PHE A 160 -4.93 7.34 10.77
C PHE A 160 -3.52 7.90 11.01
N CYS A 161 -3.40 9.22 11.18
CA CYS A 161 -2.13 9.90 11.47
C CYS A 161 -1.51 9.50 12.81
N GLY A 162 -2.33 9.21 13.82
CA GLY A 162 -1.87 8.73 15.12
C GLY A 162 -1.39 7.29 15.11
N TYR A 163 -1.87 6.48 14.19
CA TYR A 163 -1.56 5.06 14.13
C TYR A 163 -0.41 4.74 13.19
N LEU A 164 -0.41 5.26 11.96
CA LEU A 164 0.57 4.93 10.94
C LEU A 164 1.75 5.90 10.93
N LYS A 165 2.96 5.37 10.73
CA LYS A 165 4.14 6.17 10.42
C LYS A 165 3.95 6.89 9.09
N TRP A 166 4.37 8.13 9.07
CA TRP A 166 4.39 8.88 7.83
C TRP A 166 5.40 8.28 6.82
N GLN A 167 5.00 8.23 5.57
CA GLN A 167 5.83 7.91 4.40
C GLN A 167 5.20 8.51 3.14
N PRO A 168 5.95 8.82 2.08
CA PRO A 168 5.43 9.46 0.88
C PRO A 168 4.47 8.58 0.06
N PHE A 169 4.33 7.29 0.40
CA PHE A 169 3.51 6.33 -0.35
C PHE A 169 2.15 6.02 0.27
N LEU A 170 1.67 6.85 1.20
CA LEU A 170 0.41 6.61 1.91
C LEU A 170 -0.83 7.19 1.24
N ALA A 171 -0.72 7.96 0.15
CA ALA A 171 -1.87 8.56 -0.53
C ALA A 171 -2.96 7.52 -0.90
N ARG A 172 -2.56 6.31 -1.29
CA ARG A 172 -3.49 5.19 -1.55
C ARG A 172 -4.28 4.74 -0.32
N LEU A 173 -3.71 4.84 0.87
CA LEU A 173 -4.38 4.47 2.13
C LEU A 173 -5.32 5.57 2.63
N GLU A 174 -5.15 6.80 2.16
CA GLU A 174 -6.04 7.92 2.45
C GLU A 174 -7.26 7.95 1.52
N LEU A 175 -7.25 7.20 0.40
CA LEU A 175 -8.33 7.17 -0.57
C LEU A 175 -9.72 6.90 0.05
N PRO A 176 -9.90 5.98 1.01
CA PRO A 176 -11.18 5.79 1.67
C PRO A 176 -11.71 7.06 2.35
N LEU A 177 -10.85 7.90 2.91
CA LEU A 177 -11.24 9.17 3.53
C LEU A 177 -11.76 10.17 2.49
N PHE A 178 -11.11 10.26 1.32
CA PHE A 178 -11.59 11.08 0.21
C PHE A 178 -12.94 10.61 -0.31
N VAL A 179 -13.13 9.29 -0.46
CA VAL A 179 -14.42 8.72 -0.89
C VAL A 179 -15.51 9.00 0.13
N LEU A 180 -15.24 8.80 1.42
CA LEU A 180 -16.18 9.11 2.50
C LEU A 180 -16.47 10.61 2.61
N ALA A 181 -15.58 11.49 2.17
CA ALA A 181 -15.82 12.92 2.16
C ALA A 181 -16.70 13.41 0.98
N ALA A 182 -16.90 12.59 -0.05
CA ALA A 182 -17.71 12.98 -1.22
C ALA A 182 -19.13 13.45 -0.89
N PRO A 183 -19.91 12.82 0.04
CA PRO A 183 -21.22 13.34 0.42
C PRO A 183 -21.17 14.73 1.07
N LEU A 184 -20.12 15.04 1.82
CA LEU A 184 -19.93 16.36 2.45
C LEU A 184 -19.67 17.43 1.39
N VAL A 185 -18.85 17.13 0.38
CA VAL A 185 -18.60 18.00 -0.78
C VAL A 185 -19.89 18.19 -1.59
N ALA A 186 -20.66 17.13 -1.83
CA ALA A 186 -21.93 17.18 -2.52
C ALA A 186 -22.94 18.10 -1.77
N TYR A 187 -22.98 18.06 -0.45
CA TYR A 187 -23.79 18.96 0.37
C TYR A 187 -23.43 20.44 0.15
N LEU A 188 -22.14 20.78 0.13
CA LEU A 188 -21.67 22.12 -0.20
C LEU A 188 -22.15 22.54 -1.60
N LEU A 189 -21.86 21.73 -2.62
CA LEU A 189 -22.16 22.05 -4.01
C LEU A 189 -23.67 22.20 -4.26
N GLN A 190 -24.47 21.31 -3.67
CA GLN A 190 -25.93 21.41 -3.77
C GLN A 190 -26.48 22.70 -3.15
N SER A 191 -25.87 23.14 -2.02
CA SER A 191 -26.29 24.36 -1.33
C SER A 191 -26.04 25.63 -2.13
N LEU A 192 -25.07 25.62 -3.03
CA LEU A 192 -24.76 26.76 -3.89
C LEU A 192 -25.80 27.00 -5.01
N ARG A 193 -26.63 25.99 -5.32
CA ARG A 193 -27.70 26.03 -6.33
C ARG A 193 -27.29 26.56 -7.73
N LEU A 194 -26.02 26.51 -8.05
CA LEU A 194 -25.42 26.98 -9.31
C LEU A 194 -24.91 25.78 -10.12
N ALA A 195 -25.74 25.27 -11.04
CA ALA A 195 -25.40 24.11 -11.89
C ALA A 195 -24.07 24.30 -12.65
N VAL A 196 -23.83 25.53 -13.14
CA VAL A 196 -22.56 25.86 -13.83
C VAL A 196 -21.36 25.68 -12.93
N LEU A 197 -21.45 26.07 -11.64
CA LEU A 197 -20.35 25.90 -10.70
C LEU A 197 -20.16 24.42 -10.33
N GLN A 198 -21.23 23.66 -10.17
CA GLN A 198 -21.16 22.22 -9.95
C GLN A 198 -20.46 21.51 -11.11
N LEU A 199 -20.85 21.86 -12.35
CA LEU A 199 -20.19 21.33 -13.55
C LEU A 199 -18.72 21.75 -13.61
N ALA A 200 -18.40 23.00 -13.33
CA ALA A 200 -17.01 23.48 -13.32
C ALA A 200 -16.14 22.73 -12.30
N VAL A 201 -16.66 22.46 -11.10
CA VAL A 201 -15.96 21.64 -10.10
C VAL A 201 -15.77 20.21 -10.59
N CYS A 202 -16.79 19.58 -11.17
CA CYS A 202 -16.65 18.23 -11.74
C CYS A 202 -15.57 18.18 -12.84
N LEU A 203 -15.56 19.15 -13.75
CA LEU A 203 -14.55 19.26 -14.81
C LEU A 203 -13.15 19.50 -14.24
N LEU A 204 -13.03 20.34 -13.20
CA LEU A 204 -11.76 20.55 -12.50
C LEU A 204 -11.23 19.24 -11.88
N LEU A 205 -12.09 18.51 -11.16
CA LEU A 205 -11.70 17.26 -10.52
C LEU A 205 -11.33 16.18 -11.54
N PHE A 206 -12.11 16.07 -12.63
CA PHE A 206 -11.80 15.15 -13.73
C PHE A 206 -10.46 15.51 -14.41
N SER A 207 -10.25 16.80 -14.68
CA SER A 207 -9.01 17.31 -15.26
C SER A 207 -7.80 17.05 -14.33
N ALA A 208 -7.99 17.19 -13.02
CA ALA A 208 -6.96 16.92 -12.02
C ALA A 208 -6.63 15.42 -11.92
N ALA A 209 -7.63 14.55 -12.07
CA ALA A 209 -7.45 13.10 -12.02
C ALA A 209 -6.82 12.52 -13.30
N ARG A 210 -6.99 13.20 -14.45
CA ARG A 210 -6.54 12.72 -15.77
C ARG A 210 -5.08 12.25 -15.80
N PRO A 211 -4.09 12.98 -15.27
CA PRO A 211 -2.69 12.51 -15.30
C PRO A 211 -2.49 11.16 -14.57
N ALA A 212 -3.12 10.97 -13.41
CA ALA A 212 -3.02 9.73 -12.67
C ALA A 212 -3.74 8.56 -13.38
N LEU A 213 -4.84 8.84 -14.08
CA LEU A 213 -5.62 7.82 -14.81
C LEU A 213 -5.02 7.46 -16.16
N VAL A 214 -4.54 8.45 -16.91
CA VAL A 214 -4.14 8.29 -18.33
C VAL A 214 -2.63 8.20 -18.51
N GLU A 215 -1.88 8.93 -17.68
CA GLU A 215 -0.44 9.10 -17.75
C GLU A 215 0.26 8.52 -16.53
N ASN A 216 -0.34 7.51 -15.90
CA ASN A 216 0.23 6.84 -14.73
C ASN A 216 1.66 6.36 -15.00
N TRP A 217 2.56 6.49 -14.03
CA TRP A 217 3.97 6.15 -14.22
C TRP A 217 4.21 4.66 -14.45
N THR A 218 3.37 3.79 -13.89
CA THR A 218 3.56 2.35 -14.00
C THR A 218 2.77 1.74 -15.15
N ARG A 219 1.54 2.21 -15.38
CA ARG A 219 0.60 1.64 -16.37
C ARG A 219 -0.19 2.73 -17.09
N PRO A 220 0.46 3.55 -17.92
CA PRO A 220 -0.24 4.58 -18.69
C PRO A 220 -1.24 3.95 -19.66
N LEU A 221 -2.30 4.66 -19.99
CA LEU A 221 -3.26 4.22 -21.02
C LEU A 221 -2.80 4.54 -22.44
N HIS A 222 -1.86 5.48 -22.60
CA HIS A 222 -1.31 5.92 -23.89
C HIS A 222 0.21 5.83 -23.92
N GLY A 223 0.73 5.72 -25.14
CA GLY A 223 2.17 5.70 -25.40
C GLY A 223 2.75 4.29 -25.56
N PRO A 224 4.05 4.19 -25.85
CA PRO A 224 4.72 2.93 -26.19
C PRO A 224 4.76 1.92 -25.02
N HIS A 225 4.67 2.40 -23.80
CA HIS A 225 4.63 1.58 -22.58
C HIS A 225 3.22 1.50 -21.97
N SER A 226 2.18 1.73 -22.79
CA SER A 226 0.81 1.67 -22.29
C SER A 226 0.41 0.25 -21.88
N LEU A 227 -0.58 0.18 -21.00
CA LEU A 227 -1.18 -1.09 -20.57
C LEU A 227 -1.62 -1.95 -21.77
N PHE A 228 -2.06 -1.32 -22.86
CA PHE A 228 -2.57 -2.01 -24.05
C PHE A 228 -1.48 -2.36 -25.07
N SER A 229 -0.36 -1.64 -25.10
CA SER A 229 0.77 -1.91 -26.02
C SER A 229 1.84 -2.82 -25.41
N THR A 230 1.89 -2.92 -24.08
CA THR A 230 2.86 -3.75 -23.38
C THR A 230 2.34 -5.17 -23.23
N ALA A 231 3.15 -6.17 -23.62
CA ALA A 231 2.79 -7.57 -23.42
C ALA A 231 2.53 -7.87 -21.93
N ARG A 232 1.63 -8.83 -21.67
CA ARG A 232 1.20 -9.19 -20.29
C ARG A 232 2.38 -9.45 -19.35
N ASN A 233 3.39 -10.18 -19.80
CA ASN A 233 4.59 -10.45 -19.02
C ASN A 233 5.42 -9.20 -18.71
N GLY A 234 5.35 -8.14 -19.52
CA GLY A 234 5.94 -6.84 -19.24
C GLY A 234 5.18 -6.08 -18.16
N ASN A 235 3.84 -6.15 -18.21
CA ASN A 235 2.98 -5.47 -17.24
C ASN A 235 3.12 -6.02 -15.80
N TYR A 236 3.61 -7.24 -15.60
CA TYR A 236 3.92 -7.74 -14.26
C TYR A 236 5.06 -6.98 -13.57
N PHE A 237 5.93 -6.35 -14.33
CA PHE A 237 7.11 -5.62 -13.85
C PHE A 237 7.02 -4.11 -14.08
N ALA A 238 5.82 -3.59 -14.32
CA ALA A 238 5.60 -2.18 -14.62
C ALA A 238 5.88 -1.24 -13.43
N ASP A 239 5.96 -1.75 -12.21
CA ASP A 239 6.44 -1.00 -11.07
C ASP A 239 7.93 -0.66 -11.25
N MET A 240 8.28 0.61 -11.05
CA MET A 240 9.63 1.14 -11.31
C MET A 240 10.74 0.39 -10.56
N SER A 241 10.45 -0.16 -9.39
CA SER A 241 11.41 -0.91 -8.58
C SER A 241 11.71 -2.30 -9.15
N GLN A 242 10.80 -2.87 -9.96
CA GLN A 242 10.86 -4.26 -10.40
C GLN A 242 11.22 -4.43 -11.89
N TRP A 243 11.18 -3.36 -12.67
CA TRP A 243 11.50 -3.44 -14.12
C TRP A 243 12.86 -4.04 -14.40
N ASN A 244 13.87 -3.66 -13.62
CA ASN A 244 15.24 -4.16 -13.77
C ASN A 244 15.39 -5.65 -13.41
N ASN A 245 14.45 -6.23 -12.68
CA ASN A 245 14.49 -7.63 -12.28
C ASN A 245 13.79 -8.55 -13.29
N ARG A 246 13.09 -8.00 -14.29
CA ARG A 246 12.29 -8.76 -15.27
C ARG A 246 13.10 -9.89 -15.93
N ALA A 247 14.32 -9.59 -16.40
CA ALA A 247 15.17 -10.58 -17.06
C ALA A 247 15.46 -11.78 -16.15
N SER A 248 15.80 -11.51 -14.88
CA SER A 248 16.08 -12.56 -13.88
C SER A 248 14.85 -13.41 -13.57
N TYR A 249 13.65 -12.82 -13.51
CA TYR A 249 12.40 -13.59 -13.37
C TYR A 249 12.17 -14.51 -14.57
N LEU A 250 12.30 -13.99 -15.79
CA LEU A 250 12.05 -14.75 -17.01
C LEU A 250 13.04 -15.91 -17.18
N GLU A 251 14.30 -15.70 -16.84
CA GLU A 251 15.33 -16.75 -16.87
C GLU A 251 15.09 -17.79 -15.77
N SER A 252 14.77 -17.38 -14.54
CA SER A 252 14.43 -18.31 -13.47
C SER A 252 13.24 -19.20 -13.83
N VAL A 253 12.18 -18.61 -14.43
CA VAL A 253 11.05 -19.36 -14.95
C VAL A 253 11.45 -20.33 -16.05
N ALA A 254 12.30 -19.91 -16.99
CA ALA A 254 12.74 -20.75 -18.10
C ALA A 254 13.52 -21.98 -17.60
N ARG A 255 14.47 -21.78 -16.68
CA ARG A 255 15.29 -22.87 -16.10
C ARG A 255 14.43 -23.81 -15.25
N THR A 256 13.52 -23.27 -14.42
CA THR A 256 12.62 -24.09 -13.63
C THR A 256 11.67 -24.90 -14.49
N ALA A 257 11.11 -24.34 -15.56
CA ALA A 257 10.27 -25.08 -16.51
C ALA A 257 11.04 -26.17 -17.24
N ALA A 258 12.28 -25.91 -17.68
CA ALA A 258 13.12 -26.87 -18.37
C ALA A 258 13.53 -28.05 -17.47
N SER A 259 13.57 -27.88 -16.15
CA SER A 259 13.88 -28.97 -15.22
C SER A 259 12.74 -29.98 -15.04
N GLY A 260 11.53 -29.68 -15.53
CA GLY A 260 10.35 -30.53 -15.33
C GLY A 260 9.85 -30.61 -13.88
N CYS A 261 10.37 -29.74 -13.01
CA CYS A 261 10.01 -29.74 -11.58
C CYS A 261 8.51 -29.45 -11.38
N GLY A 262 7.83 -30.39 -10.69
CA GLY A 262 6.39 -30.29 -10.41
C GLY A 262 6.07 -29.59 -9.10
N THR A 263 7.03 -29.45 -8.17
CA THR A 263 6.82 -28.80 -6.88
C THR A 263 7.94 -27.82 -6.59
N VAL A 264 7.62 -26.54 -6.63
CA VAL A 264 8.60 -25.44 -6.54
C VAL A 264 8.45 -24.69 -5.23
N GLY A 265 9.54 -24.62 -4.48
CA GLY A 265 9.65 -23.77 -3.30
C GLY A 265 9.85 -22.30 -3.67
N ILE A 266 9.22 -21.42 -2.92
CA ILE A 266 9.40 -19.98 -3.04
C ILE A 266 9.83 -19.44 -1.67
N ASP A 267 11.04 -18.90 -1.60
CA ASP A 267 11.56 -18.17 -0.44
C ASP A 267 11.69 -16.70 -0.83
N ILE A 268 10.69 -15.92 -0.47
CA ILE A 268 10.57 -14.54 -0.91
C ILE A 268 10.33 -13.62 0.29
N SER A 269 11.01 -12.47 0.29
CA SER A 269 10.75 -11.41 1.25
C SER A 269 9.63 -10.48 0.76
N GLU A 270 9.22 -9.57 1.63
CA GLU A 270 8.14 -8.61 1.38
C GLU A 270 8.44 -7.62 0.23
N ASN A 271 9.71 -7.50 -0.21
CA ASN A 271 10.12 -6.57 -1.26
C ASN A 271 10.13 -7.17 -2.68
N GLN A 272 9.82 -8.45 -2.81
CA GLN A 272 9.88 -9.15 -4.09
C GLN A 272 8.49 -9.55 -4.58
N LEU A 273 8.35 -9.76 -5.88
CA LEU A 273 7.09 -10.12 -6.50
C LEU A 273 6.98 -11.65 -6.65
N GLU A 274 6.09 -12.25 -5.91
CA GLU A 274 5.80 -13.68 -6.00
C GLU A 274 4.96 -14.03 -7.22
N TYR A 275 3.89 -13.27 -7.44
CA TYR A 275 2.90 -13.54 -8.47
C TYR A 275 3.47 -13.66 -9.89
N PRO A 276 4.39 -12.81 -10.36
CA PRO A 276 4.96 -12.94 -11.70
C PRO A 276 5.66 -14.27 -11.93
N PHE A 277 6.43 -14.77 -10.95
CA PHE A 277 7.09 -16.06 -11.06
C PHE A 277 6.09 -17.20 -11.17
N GLN A 278 5.08 -17.20 -10.29
CA GLN A 278 4.03 -18.23 -10.31
C GLN A 278 3.22 -18.20 -11.61
N ALA A 279 2.77 -17.03 -12.04
CA ALA A 279 1.94 -16.90 -13.24
C ALA A 279 2.69 -17.35 -14.48
N LEU A 280 3.92 -16.88 -14.67
CA LEU A 280 4.75 -17.22 -15.82
C LEU A 280 5.18 -18.70 -15.84
N LEU A 281 5.40 -19.30 -14.68
CA LEU A 281 5.73 -20.72 -14.61
C LEU A 281 4.51 -21.59 -14.90
N ARG A 282 3.32 -21.22 -14.40
CA ARG A 282 2.06 -21.92 -14.72
C ARG A 282 1.67 -21.85 -16.20
N GLU A 283 2.04 -20.79 -16.90
CA GLU A 283 1.86 -20.72 -18.35
C GLU A 283 2.64 -21.81 -19.10
N ARG A 284 3.79 -22.27 -18.55
CA ARG A 284 4.65 -23.31 -19.12
C ARG A 284 4.39 -24.70 -18.56
N ASN A 285 4.02 -24.78 -17.29
CA ASN A 285 3.69 -26.00 -16.58
C ASN A 285 2.41 -25.77 -15.75
N PRO A 286 1.20 -26.03 -16.31
CA PRO A 286 -0.06 -25.79 -15.62
C PRO A 286 -0.25 -26.60 -14.34
N SER A 287 0.42 -27.76 -14.21
CA SER A 287 0.31 -28.65 -13.06
C SER A 287 1.29 -28.34 -11.93
N VAL A 288 2.13 -27.30 -12.06
CA VAL A 288 3.10 -26.95 -11.04
C VAL A 288 2.45 -26.56 -9.73
N CYS A 289 2.94 -27.11 -8.64
CA CYS A 289 2.56 -26.74 -7.27
C CYS A 289 3.62 -25.82 -6.66
N PHE A 290 3.17 -24.84 -5.87
CA PHE A 290 4.05 -23.91 -5.17
C PHE A 290 3.97 -24.10 -3.66
N LEU A 291 5.12 -24.02 -3.01
CA LEU A 291 5.27 -24.08 -1.55
C LEU A 291 6.04 -22.85 -1.08
N HIS A 292 5.58 -22.21 -0.02
CA HIS A 292 6.42 -21.24 0.69
C HIS A 292 7.48 -21.98 1.51
N THR A 293 8.72 -21.62 1.27
CA THR A 293 9.89 -22.18 1.99
C THR A 293 10.62 -21.09 2.76
N GLY A 294 11.43 -21.45 3.72
CA GLY A 294 12.20 -20.48 4.50
C GLY A 294 11.36 -19.51 5.36
N VAL A 295 10.13 -19.90 5.70
CA VAL A 295 9.23 -19.07 6.51
C VAL A 295 9.75 -18.97 7.95
N GLN A 296 10.21 -17.79 8.34
CA GLN A 296 10.81 -17.54 9.67
C GLN A 296 9.88 -16.76 10.62
N ASN A 297 8.73 -16.30 10.15
CA ASN A 297 7.78 -15.58 11.00
C ASN A 297 6.84 -16.54 11.77
N ALA A 298 5.99 -15.98 12.64
CA ALA A 298 5.08 -16.75 13.51
C ALA A 298 4.13 -17.70 12.75
N SER A 299 3.91 -17.48 11.44
CA SER A 299 3.06 -18.38 10.65
C SER A 299 3.73 -19.72 10.33
N SER A 300 5.04 -19.87 10.52
CA SER A 300 5.76 -21.14 10.34
C SER A 300 5.17 -22.29 11.17
N ARG A 301 4.53 -21.98 12.31
CA ARG A 301 3.84 -22.98 13.15
C ARG A 301 2.64 -23.67 12.49
N TYR A 302 2.15 -23.12 11.39
CA TYR A 302 1.09 -23.74 10.58
C TYR A 302 1.62 -24.54 9.40
N ALA A 303 2.93 -24.61 9.24
CA ALA A 303 3.54 -25.50 8.26
C ALA A 303 3.13 -26.96 8.55
N PRO A 304 2.81 -27.77 7.53
CA PRO A 304 2.52 -29.17 7.73
C PRO A 304 3.74 -29.86 8.35
N PRO A 305 3.54 -30.89 9.22
CA PRO A 305 4.65 -31.58 9.90
C PRO A 305 5.66 -32.20 8.93
N HIS A 306 5.20 -32.60 7.75
CA HIS A 306 6.02 -33.18 6.68
C HIS A 306 5.69 -32.45 5.36
N PRO A 307 6.27 -31.26 5.13
CA PRO A 307 6.03 -30.56 3.87
C PRO A 307 6.63 -31.37 2.71
N PRO A 308 5.97 -31.40 1.55
CA PRO A 308 6.57 -31.95 0.36
C PRO A 308 7.93 -31.28 0.10
N GLN A 309 8.94 -32.09 -0.29
CA GLN A 309 10.22 -31.50 -0.67
C GLN A 309 10.13 -30.89 -2.06
N PRO A 310 10.50 -29.62 -2.22
CA PRO A 310 10.54 -28.99 -3.55
C PRO A 310 11.73 -29.55 -4.36
N CYS A 311 11.51 -29.74 -5.65
CA CYS A 311 12.59 -30.08 -6.61
C CYS A 311 13.30 -28.85 -7.18
N ALA A 312 12.77 -27.67 -6.90
CA ALA A 312 13.41 -26.38 -7.18
C ALA A 312 13.05 -25.38 -6.09
N VAL A 313 13.94 -24.44 -5.78
CA VAL A 313 13.63 -23.28 -4.91
C VAL A 313 14.05 -22.01 -5.59
N PHE A 314 13.07 -21.11 -5.78
CA PHE A 314 13.29 -19.74 -6.24
C PHE A 314 13.49 -18.84 -5.02
N CYS A 315 14.67 -18.24 -4.90
CA CYS A 315 15.02 -17.35 -3.79
C CYS A 315 15.65 -16.04 -4.29
N PRO A 316 14.86 -14.98 -4.51
CA PRO A 316 15.39 -13.70 -4.93
C PRO A 316 16.22 -12.96 -3.89
N ASP A 317 16.10 -13.33 -2.61
CA ASP A 317 16.79 -12.64 -1.51
C ASP A 317 17.87 -13.51 -0.84
N CYS A 318 18.30 -14.59 -1.49
CA CYS A 318 19.33 -15.50 -0.95
C CYS A 318 20.76 -15.04 -1.24
N ILE A 319 21.01 -14.15 -2.19
CA ILE A 319 22.37 -13.69 -2.51
C ILE A 319 22.99 -13.04 -1.26
N GLY A 320 24.18 -13.53 -0.89
CA GLY A 320 24.89 -13.06 0.32
C GLY A 320 24.36 -13.63 1.64
N ASN A 321 23.26 -14.37 1.65
CA ASN A 321 22.72 -15.00 2.85
C ASN A 321 23.16 -16.47 2.95
N GLN A 322 24.27 -16.71 3.64
CA GLN A 322 24.87 -18.04 3.75
C GLN A 322 23.96 -19.06 4.48
N GLU A 323 23.15 -18.61 5.43
CA GLU A 323 22.20 -19.46 6.15
C GLU A 323 21.13 -20.01 5.19
N LYS A 324 20.52 -19.14 4.38
CA LYS A 324 19.54 -19.56 3.37
C LYS A 324 20.17 -20.43 2.28
N ILE A 325 21.39 -20.11 1.84
CA ILE A 325 22.12 -20.94 0.87
C ILE A 325 22.36 -22.33 1.44
N ALA A 326 22.77 -22.43 2.71
CA ALA A 326 22.99 -23.72 3.36
C ALA A 326 21.69 -24.53 3.51
N MET A 327 20.57 -23.87 3.80
CA MET A 327 19.25 -24.49 3.92
C MET A 327 18.82 -25.21 2.64
N TYR A 328 19.13 -24.66 1.48
CA TYR A 328 18.68 -25.19 0.18
C TYR A 328 19.73 -26.05 -0.55
N ARG A 329 20.92 -26.29 0.00
CA ARG A 329 21.95 -27.15 -0.61
C ARG A 329 21.45 -28.56 -0.93
N GLY A 330 20.50 -29.08 -0.12
CA GLY A 330 19.91 -30.40 -0.35
C GLY A 330 18.97 -30.47 -1.55
N VAL A 331 18.48 -29.32 -2.05
CA VAL A 331 17.67 -29.24 -3.27
C VAL A 331 18.54 -29.23 -4.52
N GLY A 332 19.73 -28.63 -4.45
CA GLY A 332 20.66 -28.56 -5.58
C GLY A 332 21.66 -27.41 -5.41
N PRO A 333 22.65 -27.32 -6.31
CA PRO A 333 23.60 -26.21 -6.28
C PRO A 333 22.88 -24.89 -6.60
N PRO A 334 23.31 -23.77 -5.95
CA PRO A 334 22.77 -22.46 -6.27
C PRO A 334 23.19 -22.02 -7.68
N ILE A 335 22.22 -21.59 -8.45
CA ILE A 335 22.42 -20.97 -9.78
C ILE A 335 22.14 -19.49 -9.59
N GLU A 336 23.14 -18.67 -9.81
CA GLU A 336 22.98 -17.21 -9.77
C GLU A 336 22.36 -16.70 -11.07
N ILE A 337 21.26 -15.97 -10.96
CA ILE A 337 20.52 -15.39 -12.08
C ILE A 337 20.31 -13.89 -11.78
N GLY A 338 21.23 -13.07 -12.21
CA GLY A 338 21.25 -11.65 -11.88
C GLY A 338 21.32 -11.43 -10.36
N ARG A 339 20.24 -11.00 -9.76
CA ARG A 339 20.14 -10.76 -8.30
C ARG A 339 19.49 -11.91 -7.53
N PHE A 340 19.16 -13.02 -8.19
CA PHE A 340 18.41 -14.12 -7.62
C PHE A 340 19.25 -15.38 -7.53
N LEU A 341 18.91 -16.25 -6.58
CA LEU A 341 19.37 -17.63 -6.55
C LEU A 341 18.22 -18.56 -6.91
N LEU A 342 18.55 -19.53 -7.76
CA LEU A 342 17.68 -20.63 -8.10
C LEU A 342 18.39 -21.94 -7.71
N PHE A 343 17.76 -22.75 -6.87
CA PHE A 343 18.25 -24.07 -6.51
C PHE A 343 17.45 -25.09 -7.33
N LEU A 344 18.15 -25.95 -8.05
CA LEU A 344 17.54 -26.99 -8.87
C LEU A 344 18.22 -28.32 -8.59
N ILE A 345 17.43 -29.38 -8.49
CA ILE A 345 17.98 -30.74 -8.64
C ILE A 345 18.51 -30.82 -10.08
N PRO A 346 19.78 -31.19 -10.27
CA PRO A 346 20.28 -31.42 -11.62
C PRO A 346 19.36 -32.44 -12.29
N GLY A 347 18.65 -31.99 -13.32
CA GLY A 347 17.80 -32.89 -14.09
C GLY A 347 18.68 -34.02 -14.61
N ASP A 348 18.28 -35.26 -14.39
CA ASP A 348 18.79 -36.36 -15.15
C ASP A 348 18.60 -35.96 -16.64
N SER A 349 19.70 -35.71 -17.30
CA SER A 349 19.73 -35.49 -18.73
C SER A 349 19.36 -36.81 -19.42
N ARG A 350 18.12 -37.24 -19.23
CA ARG A 350 17.56 -38.33 -20.02
C ARG A 350 16.78 -37.71 -21.16
N SER A 351 17.50 -37.68 -22.28
CA SER A 351 17.18 -37.42 -23.68
C SER A 351 15.73 -37.40 -24.08
#